data_ce60a0540ddf59c4b944ef9633b265a7
#
_entry.id   ce60a0540ddf59c4b944ef9633b265a7
#
_cell.length_a   1.000
_cell.length_b   1.000
_cell.length_c   1.000
_cell.angle_alpha   90.00
_cell.angle_beta   90.00
_cell.angle_gamma   90.00
#
_symmetry.space_group_name_H-M   'P 1'
#
loop_
_entity.id
_entity.type
_entity.pdbx_description
1 polymer ?
#
loop_
_entity_poly.entity_id
_entity_poly.type
_entity_poly.pdbx_seq_one_letter_code
_entity_poly.pdbx_strand_id
1 'polypeptide(L)'
;DASRAERFAQRPQSRLWRAEMAEQLATFDYHAVMHDDATLLQWLLAVRDIGLTQLQGVPTTEDVLPVLATRISFIRESNFGVLFDVQSKADADSNAYTAFNLPLHTDLPTRELQPGLQFLHCLVNNATGGESVFVDGFAIAEALRQETPDLFRILCETPVEFRNRSRTSDYH
;
A
#
# COMPACT_ATOMS: atom_id res chain seq x y z
N ASP A 1 -14.28 13.53 22.03
CA ASP A 1 -13.50 12.94 23.10
C ASP A 1 -12.09 13.53 23.07
N ALA A 2 -11.76 14.38 24.10
CA ALA A 2 -10.46 15.10 24.19
C ALA A 2 -9.26 14.13 24.09
N SER A 3 -9.35 12.96 24.70
CA SER A 3 -8.29 11.94 24.70
C SER A 3 -8.01 11.37 23.29
N ARG A 4 -9.00 11.37 22.41
CA ARG A 4 -8.82 10.97 21.00
C ARG A 4 -8.13 12.08 20.21
N ALA A 5 -8.52 13.34 20.42
CA ALA A 5 -7.91 14.50 19.79
C ALA A 5 -6.43 14.66 20.20
N GLU A 6 -6.12 14.47 21.49
CA GLU A 6 -4.74 14.50 22.00
C GLU A 6 -3.88 13.41 21.39
N ARG A 7 -4.39 12.16 21.27
CA ARG A 7 -3.69 11.06 20.61
C ARG A 7 -3.46 11.34 19.13
N PHE A 8 -4.40 12.00 18.45
CA PHE A 8 -4.20 12.41 17.05
C PHE A 8 -3.14 13.49 16.90
N ALA A 9 -3.13 14.47 17.79
CA ALA A 9 -2.13 15.54 17.78
C ALA A 9 -0.69 15.05 18.07
N GLN A 10 -0.56 13.94 18.81
CA GLN A 10 0.74 13.31 19.12
C GLN A 10 1.23 12.35 18.04
N ARG A 11 0.43 12.06 16.98
CA ARG A 11 0.88 11.19 15.89
C ARG A 11 2.00 11.87 15.10
N PRO A 12 3.07 11.14 14.77
CA PRO A 12 4.05 11.62 13.82
C PRO A 12 3.34 12.03 12.52
N GLN A 13 3.66 13.21 12.02
CA GLN A 13 3.13 13.65 10.73
C GLN A 13 3.89 12.95 9.62
N SER A 14 3.16 12.32 8.70
CA SER A 14 3.74 11.75 7.49
C SER A 14 4.35 12.87 6.64
N ARG A 15 5.49 12.62 6.05
CA ARG A 15 6.13 13.51 5.09
C ARG A 15 5.46 13.34 3.73
N LEU A 16 4.71 14.36 3.30
CA LEU A 16 4.09 14.37 1.98
C LEU A 16 5.16 14.41 0.88
N TRP A 17 4.89 13.74 -0.22
CA TRP A 17 5.82 13.65 -1.33
C TRP A 17 5.14 13.77 -2.70
N ARG A 18 5.93 14.00 -3.73
CA ARG A 18 5.54 14.09 -5.14
C ARG A 18 6.57 13.35 -6.01
N ALA A 19 6.62 13.66 -7.30
CA ALA A 19 7.43 12.93 -8.28
C ALA A 19 8.93 12.86 -7.95
N GLU A 20 9.48 13.88 -7.27
CA GLU A 20 10.88 13.91 -6.82
C GLU A 20 11.24 12.78 -5.86
N MET A 21 10.24 12.15 -5.26
CA MET A 21 10.43 10.99 -4.39
C MET A 21 11.04 9.79 -5.12
N ALA A 22 10.83 9.66 -6.42
CA ALA A 22 11.38 8.56 -7.21
C ALA A 22 12.93 8.51 -7.15
N GLU A 23 13.58 9.68 -7.03
CA GLU A 23 15.04 9.81 -6.92
C GLU A 23 15.54 9.61 -5.49
N GLN A 24 14.64 9.65 -4.50
CA GLN A 24 14.95 9.64 -3.06
C GLN A 24 14.27 8.49 -2.32
N LEU A 25 13.81 7.47 -3.04
CA LEU A 25 13.10 6.34 -2.44
C LEU A 25 14.00 5.65 -1.41
N ALA A 26 13.54 5.59 -0.16
CA ALA A 26 14.24 4.94 0.92
C ALA A 26 14.38 3.43 0.64
N THR A 27 15.63 2.99 0.48
CA THR A 27 15.97 1.61 0.12
C THR A 27 16.78 0.98 1.24
N PHE A 28 16.44 -0.27 1.59
CA PHE A 28 17.07 -1.03 2.65
C PHE A 28 17.51 -2.40 2.15
N ASP A 29 18.57 -2.92 2.74
CA ASP A 29 19.03 -4.28 2.49
C ASP A 29 18.14 -5.29 3.23
N TYR A 30 17.61 -6.28 2.51
CA TYR A 30 16.71 -7.30 3.07
C TYR A 30 17.38 -8.08 4.20
N HIS A 31 18.63 -8.51 4.01
CA HIS A 31 19.33 -9.32 5.02
C HIS A 31 19.56 -8.52 6.32
N ALA A 32 19.91 -7.24 6.20
CA ALA A 32 20.06 -6.37 7.36
C ALA A 32 18.72 -6.16 8.08
N VAL A 33 17.62 -5.94 7.36
CA VAL A 33 16.27 -5.83 7.96
C VAL A 33 15.88 -7.10 8.70
N MET A 34 16.25 -8.28 8.19
CA MET A 34 15.90 -9.55 8.80
C MET A 34 16.72 -9.88 10.05
N HIS A 35 17.94 -9.37 10.18
CA HIS A 35 18.88 -9.82 11.21
C HIS A 35 19.38 -8.72 12.17
N ASP A 36 19.10 -7.43 11.87
CA ASP A 36 19.47 -6.31 12.72
C ASP A 36 18.25 -5.48 13.13
N ASP A 37 17.96 -5.40 14.41
CA ASP A 37 16.82 -4.66 14.96
C ASP A 37 16.94 -3.15 14.74
N ALA A 38 18.14 -2.60 14.68
CA ALA A 38 18.35 -1.18 14.42
C ALA A 38 17.95 -0.85 12.96
N THR A 39 18.36 -1.66 12.01
CA THR A 39 17.95 -1.52 10.59
C THR A 39 16.45 -1.75 10.41
N LEU A 40 15.88 -2.77 11.08
CA LEU A 40 14.43 -2.97 11.09
C LEU A 40 13.69 -1.73 11.58
N LEU A 41 14.13 -1.14 12.70
CA LEU A 41 13.51 0.08 13.24
C LEU A 41 13.60 1.24 12.25
N GLN A 42 14.75 1.48 11.62
CA GLN A 42 14.92 2.52 10.61
C GLN A 42 13.99 2.32 9.42
N TRP A 43 13.86 1.09 8.93
CA TRP A 43 12.93 0.75 7.86
C TRP A 43 11.48 1.04 8.25
N LEU A 44 11.04 0.58 9.42
CA LEU A 44 9.67 0.82 9.91
C LEU A 44 9.37 2.31 10.13
N LEU A 45 10.35 3.08 10.59
CA LEU A 45 10.23 4.53 10.70
C LEU A 45 10.08 5.18 9.32
N ALA A 46 10.84 4.74 8.31
CA ALA A 46 10.68 5.22 6.94
C ALA A 46 9.30 4.88 6.36
N VAL A 47 8.80 3.65 6.57
CA VAL A 47 7.43 3.26 6.19
C VAL A 47 6.38 4.15 6.87
N ARG A 48 6.53 4.42 8.17
CA ARG A 48 5.62 5.29 8.92
C ARG A 48 5.60 6.72 8.36
N ASP A 49 6.79 7.26 8.06
CA ASP A 49 6.95 8.69 7.76
C ASP A 49 6.64 9.00 6.28
N ILE A 50 6.90 8.05 5.38
CA ILE A 50 6.81 8.23 3.92
C ILE A 50 5.67 7.38 3.32
N GLY A 51 5.43 6.19 3.86
CA GLY A 51 4.43 5.24 3.35
C GLY A 51 4.91 4.35 2.20
N LEU A 52 6.08 4.60 1.61
CA LEU A 52 6.65 3.83 0.52
C LEU A 52 8.14 3.61 0.74
N THR A 53 8.60 2.37 0.65
CA THR A 53 10.02 2.00 0.75
C THR A 53 10.33 0.83 -0.18
N GLN A 54 11.61 0.61 -0.45
CA GLN A 54 12.10 -0.52 -1.24
C GLN A 54 13.04 -1.38 -0.40
N LEU A 55 12.92 -2.70 -0.54
CA LEU A 55 13.91 -3.67 -0.07
C LEU A 55 14.70 -4.21 -1.27
N GLN A 56 16.01 -4.26 -1.14
CA GLN A 56 16.92 -4.87 -2.11
C GLN A 56 17.50 -6.17 -1.56
N GLY A 57 17.95 -7.04 -2.47
CA GLY A 57 18.52 -8.33 -2.09
C GLY A 57 17.53 -9.34 -1.55
N VAL A 58 16.22 -9.13 -1.80
CA VAL A 58 15.17 -10.09 -1.42
C VAL A 58 15.31 -11.34 -2.30
N PRO A 59 15.40 -12.56 -1.71
CA PRO A 59 15.41 -13.80 -2.49
C PRO A 59 14.16 -13.92 -3.37
N THR A 60 14.29 -14.42 -4.60
CA THR A 60 13.18 -14.57 -5.55
C THR A 60 12.45 -15.91 -5.36
N THR A 61 12.05 -16.21 -4.12
CA THR A 61 11.30 -17.42 -3.75
C THR A 61 9.95 -17.02 -3.15
N GLU A 62 8.93 -17.84 -3.33
CA GLU A 62 7.56 -17.54 -2.94
C GLU A 62 7.33 -17.45 -1.42
N ASP A 63 8.18 -18.11 -0.63
CA ASP A 63 8.09 -18.19 0.83
C ASP A 63 8.67 -16.98 1.58
N VAL A 64 9.32 -16.07 0.89
CA VAL A 64 10.03 -14.93 1.51
C VAL A 64 9.08 -13.92 2.13
N LEU A 65 7.97 -13.57 1.47
CA LEU A 65 7.04 -12.56 1.97
C LEU A 65 6.42 -12.92 3.32
N PRO A 66 5.95 -14.15 3.57
CA PRO A 66 5.47 -14.53 4.90
C PRO A 66 6.54 -14.38 5.99
N VAL A 67 7.77 -14.76 5.69
CA VAL A 67 8.89 -14.65 6.63
C VAL A 67 9.19 -13.19 6.96
N LEU A 68 9.25 -12.33 5.94
CA LEU A 68 9.45 -10.89 6.11
C LEU A 68 8.29 -10.26 6.91
N ALA A 69 7.05 -10.57 6.56
CA ALA A 69 5.89 -10.01 7.23
C ALA A 69 5.82 -10.40 8.71
N THR A 70 6.14 -11.65 9.05
CA THR A 70 6.15 -12.11 10.45
C THR A 70 7.29 -11.51 11.27
N ARG A 71 8.34 -10.99 10.64
CA ARG A 71 9.37 -10.19 11.31
C ARG A 71 8.82 -8.90 11.92
N ILE A 72 7.71 -8.38 11.35
CA ILE A 72 7.05 -7.16 11.82
C ILE A 72 5.88 -7.51 12.74
N SER A 73 4.96 -8.37 12.27
CA SER A 73 3.75 -8.73 12.98
C SER A 73 3.06 -9.94 12.32
N PHE A 74 1.84 -10.27 12.78
CA PHE A 74 1.00 -11.29 12.13
C PHE A 74 0.51 -10.83 10.76
N ILE A 75 0.34 -11.77 9.85
CA ILE A 75 -0.22 -11.50 8.52
C ILE A 75 -1.74 -11.46 8.62
N ARG A 76 -2.32 -10.43 8.03
CA ARG A 76 -3.76 -10.28 7.94
C ARG A 76 -4.28 -10.90 6.65
N GLU A 77 -5.06 -11.96 6.77
CA GLU A 77 -5.68 -12.61 5.62
C GLU A 77 -6.77 -11.74 4.99
N SER A 78 -6.82 -11.73 3.67
CA SER A 78 -7.87 -11.09 2.87
C SER A 78 -8.74 -12.15 2.19
N ASN A 79 -9.74 -11.72 1.40
CA ASN A 79 -10.52 -12.61 0.54
C ASN A 79 -9.70 -13.22 -0.62
N PHE A 80 -8.47 -12.72 -0.84
CA PHE A 80 -7.48 -13.30 -1.76
C PHE A 80 -6.51 -14.25 -1.05
N GLY A 81 -6.71 -14.51 0.25
CA GLY A 81 -5.79 -15.27 1.08
C GLY A 81 -4.70 -14.39 1.72
N VAL A 82 -3.63 -15.06 2.15
CA VAL A 82 -2.43 -14.45 2.74
C VAL A 82 -1.49 -13.91 1.67
N LEU A 83 -1.35 -14.67 0.58
CA LEU A 83 -0.57 -14.33 -0.60
C LEU A 83 -1.42 -14.54 -1.84
N PHE A 84 -1.16 -13.75 -2.87
CA PHE A 84 -1.71 -13.99 -4.19
C PHE A 84 -0.71 -13.55 -5.27
N ASP A 85 -0.70 -14.29 -6.37
CA ASP A 85 0.17 -13.98 -7.50
C ASP A 85 -0.46 -12.92 -8.39
N VAL A 86 0.30 -11.87 -8.69
CA VAL A 86 -0.06 -10.89 -9.71
C VAL A 86 0.45 -11.37 -11.05
N GLN A 87 -0.42 -12.01 -11.82
CA GLN A 87 -0.10 -12.52 -13.16
C GLN A 87 -1.31 -12.40 -14.09
N SER A 88 -1.06 -12.20 -15.38
CA SER A 88 -2.13 -12.16 -16.37
C SER A 88 -2.74 -13.54 -16.56
N LYS A 89 -4.09 -13.63 -16.50
CA LYS A 89 -4.85 -14.88 -16.72
C LYS A 89 -5.82 -14.68 -17.88
N ALA A 90 -6.00 -15.72 -18.69
CA ALA A 90 -6.87 -15.69 -19.87
C ALA A 90 -8.36 -15.51 -19.51
N ASP A 91 -8.80 -16.01 -18.35
CA ASP A 91 -10.18 -15.89 -17.84
C ASP A 91 -10.15 -15.19 -16.46
N ALA A 92 -9.79 -13.91 -16.46
CA ALA A 92 -9.65 -13.12 -15.25
C ALA A 92 -11.01 -12.81 -14.63
N ASP A 93 -11.16 -13.12 -13.34
CA ASP A 93 -12.34 -12.79 -12.53
C ASP A 93 -12.14 -11.53 -11.67
N SER A 94 -10.95 -10.95 -11.72
CA SER A 94 -10.55 -9.72 -11.03
C SER A 94 -9.64 -8.88 -11.89
N ASN A 95 -9.70 -7.55 -11.73
CA ASN A 95 -8.81 -6.61 -12.43
C ASN A 95 -7.32 -6.88 -12.15
N ALA A 96 -6.99 -7.46 -11.00
CA ALA A 96 -5.62 -7.85 -10.64
C ALA A 96 -5.00 -8.91 -11.57
N TYR A 97 -5.83 -9.65 -12.33
CA TYR A 97 -5.40 -10.69 -13.24
C TYR A 97 -5.51 -10.31 -14.72
N THR A 98 -5.85 -9.06 -15.03
CA THR A 98 -5.96 -8.56 -16.40
C THR A 98 -4.65 -7.92 -16.88
N ALA A 99 -4.45 -7.90 -18.20
CA ALA A 99 -3.33 -7.18 -18.84
C ALA A 99 -3.65 -5.68 -19.07
N PHE A 100 -4.78 -5.19 -18.58
CA PHE A 100 -5.15 -3.78 -18.71
C PHE A 100 -4.42 -2.92 -17.69
N ASN A 101 -4.15 -1.67 -18.07
CA ASN A 101 -3.65 -0.68 -17.13
C ASN A 101 -4.63 -0.49 -15.97
N LEU A 102 -4.16 -0.70 -14.75
CA LEU A 102 -4.94 -0.51 -13.56
C LEU A 102 -4.77 0.95 -13.09
N PRO A 103 -5.86 1.74 -13.04
CA PRO A 103 -5.76 3.12 -12.54
C PRO A 103 -5.30 3.17 -11.09
N LEU A 104 -4.80 4.34 -10.67
CA LEU A 104 -4.43 4.58 -9.28
C LEU A 104 -5.62 4.32 -8.35
N HIS A 105 -5.42 3.52 -7.32
CA HIS A 105 -6.45 3.07 -6.39
C HIS A 105 -5.85 2.72 -5.03
N THR A 106 -6.72 2.53 -4.05
CA THR A 106 -6.40 1.85 -2.80
C THR A 106 -7.09 0.48 -2.80
N ASP A 107 -6.43 -0.52 -2.23
CA ASP A 107 -6.96 -1.87 -2.20
C ASP A 107 -8.08 -2.04 -1.17
N LEU A 108 -9.06 -2.89 -1.51
CA LEU A 108 -10.15 -3.32 -0.64
C LEU A 108 -10.93 -2.18 0.03
N PRO A 109 -11.42 -1.18 -0.71
CA PRO A 109 -12.16 -0.04 -0.15
C PRO A 109 -13.51 -0.44 0.46
N THR A 110 -14.01 -1.66 0.16
CA THR A 110 -15.23 -2.23 0.75
C THR A 110 -15.05 -2.71 2.19
N ARG A 111 -13.84 -2.70 2.71
CA ARG A 111 -13.57 -3.13 4.09
C ARG A 111 -13.53 -1.94 5.03
N GLU A 112 -14.18 -2.05 6.18
CA GLU A 112 -14.12 -1.06 7.26
C GLU A 112 -12.67 -0.78 7.69
N LEU A 113 -11.84 -1.82 7.74
CA LEU A 113 -10.40 -1.72 7.96
C LEU A 113 -9.67 -2.23 6.73
N GLN A 114 -9.18 -1.31 5.94
CA GLN A 114 -8.33 -1.61 4.79
C GLN A 114 -6.99 -2.26 5.21
N PRO A 115 -6.26 -2.94 4.30
CA PRO A 115 -4.90 -3.39 4.56
C PRO A 115 -4.02 -2.21 5.01
N GLY A 116 -3.28 -2.40 6.11
CA GLY A 116 -2.39 -1.35 6.64
C GLY A 116 -1.08 -1.26 5.87
N LEU A 117 -0.51 -2.41 5.51
CA LEU A 117 0.73 -2.53 4.74
C LEU A 117 0.53 -3.58 3.65
N GLN A 118 1.14 -3.33 2.50
CA GLN A 118 1.16 -4.26 1.37
C GLN A 118 2.58 -4.44 0.88
N PHE A 119 2.94 -5.69 0.59
CA PHE A 119 4.20 -6.04 -0.04
C PHE A 119 3.98 -6.43 -1.49
N LEU A 120 4.76 -5.86 -2.39
CA LEU A 120 4.88 -6.29 -3.77
C LEU A 120 6.27 -6.88 -3.97
N HIS A 121 6.32 -8.15 -4.32
CA HIS A 121 7.57 -8.88 -4.53
C HIS A 121 7.71 -9.28 -6.00
N CYS A 122 8.73 -8.78 -6.66
CA CYS A 122 9.01 -9.12 -8.05
C CYS A 122 9.80 -10.43 -8.12
N LEU A 123 9.12 -11.51 -8.45
CA LEU A 123 9.75 -12.84 -8.67
C LEU A 123 10.40 -12.94 -10.05
N VAL A 124 9.73 -12.40 -11.08
CA VAL A 124 10.17 -12.45 -12.47
C VAL A 124 9.84 -11.12 -13.15
N ASN A 125 10.81 -10.55 -13.86
CA ASN A 125 10.61 -9.34 -14.66
C ASN A 125 11.23 -9.53 -16.06
N ASN A 126 10.52 -10.24 -16.93
CA ASN A 126 10.91 -10.49 -18.33
C ASN A 126 10.10 -9.65 -19.33
N ALA A 127 9.18 -8.83 -18.83
CA ALA A 127 8.37 -7.95 -19.66
C ALA A 127 9.04 -6.60 -19.91
N THR A 128 8.65 -5.94 -21.01
CA THR A 128 8.93 -4.52 -21.22
C THR A 128 7.69 -3.73 -20.86
N GLY A 129 7.82 -2.71 -20.02
CA GLY A 129 6.68 -1.98 -19.44
C GLY A 129 6.13 -2.67 -18.19
N GLY A 130 4.96 -2.25 -17.74
CA GLY A 130 4.30 -2.78 -16.54
C GLY A 130 4.88 -2.21 -15.24
N GLU A 131 5.47 -1.02 -15.32
CA GLU A 131 6.00 -0.32 -14.15
C GLU A 131 4.89 -0.01 -13.16
N SER A 132 5.19 -0.16 -11.87
CA SER A 132 4.29 0.24 -10.79
C SER A 132 4.33 1.76 -10.60
N VAL A 133 3.17 2.39 -10.63
CA VAL A 133 3.01 3.83 -10.40
C VAL A 133 2.40 4.05 -9.02
N PHE A 134 3.05 4.89 -8.23
CA PHE A 134 2.59 5.23 -6.88
C PHE A 134 2.31 6.72 -6.76
N VAL A 135 1.33 7.08 -5.93
CA VAL A 135 1.02 8.46 -5.56
C VAL A 135 0.82 8.56 -4.05
N ASP A 136 1.16 9.70 -3.50
CA ASP A 136 0.85 10.01 -2.11
C ASP A 136 -0.59 10.53 -2.01
N GLY A 137 -1.49 9.68 -1.50
CA GLY A 137 -2.91 10.04 -1.31
C GLY A 137 -3.11 11.19 -0.32
N PHE A 138 -2.24 11.34 0.68
CA PHE A 138 -2.29 12.47 1.60
C PHE A 138 -1.84 13.78 0.93
N ALA A 139 -0.85 13.73 0.03
CA ALA A 139 -0.46 14.89 -0.76
C ALA A 139 -1.58 15.34 -1.71
N ILE A 140 -2.32 14.38 -2.32
CA ILE A 140 -3.50 14.67 -3.12
C ILE A 140 -4.59 15.33 -2.28
N ALA A 141 -4.90 14.77 -1.11
CA ALA A 141 -5.91 15.32 -0.21
C ALA A 141 -5.57 16.73 0.26
N GLU A 142 -4.29 16.98 0.55
CA GLU A 142 -3.81 18.31 0.95
C GLU A 142 -3.88 19.32 -0.20
N ALA A 143 -3.55 18.91 -1.43
CA ALA A 143 -3.71 19.77 -2.61
C ALA A 143 -5.19 20.14 -2.83
N LEU A 144 -6.11 19.17 -2.76
CA LEU A 144 -7.54 19.43 -2.83
C LEU A 144 -8.03 20.39 -1.74
N ARG A 145 -7.54 20.22 -0.51
CA ARG A 145 -7.90 21.09 0.61
C ARG A 145 -7.47 22.54 0.38
N GLN A 146 -6.32 22.73 -0.26
CA GLN A 146 -5.78 24.09 -0.54
C GLN A 146 -6.39 24.70 -1.79
N GLU A 147 -6.49 23.95 -2.87
CA GLU A 147 -6.86 24.45 -4.19
C GLU A 147 -8.38 24.52 -4.39
N THR A 148 -9.12 23.55 -3.80
CA THR A 148 -10.57 23.41 -3.96
C THR A 148 -11.24 23.02 -2.65
N PRO A 149 -11.23 23.88 -1.61
CA PRO A 149 -11.68 23.54 -0.25
C PRO A 149 -13.14 23.12 -0.18
N ASP A 150 -14.00 23.64 -1.06
CA ASP A 150 -15.41 23.24 -1.11
C ASP A 150 -15.58 21.80 -1.60
N LEU A 151 -14.82 21.37 -2.61
CA LEU A 151 -14.81 19.99 -3.08
C LEU A 151 -14.22 19.05 -2.02
N PHE A 152 -13.13 19.46 -1.38
CA PHE A 152 -12.55 18.71 -0.27
C PHE A 152 -13.56 18.48 0.85
N ARG A 153 -14.30 19.52 1.24
CA ARG A 153 -15.37 19.42 2.25
C ARG A 153 -16.45 18.43 1.84
N ILE A 154 -16.93 18.48 0.59
CA ILE A 154 -17.92 17.54 0.06
C ILE A 154 -17.43 16.10 0.18
N LEU A 155 -16.17 15.83 -0.21
CA LEU A 155 -15.57 14.48 -0.09
C LEU A 155 -15.46 14.00 1.36
N CYS A 156 -15.23 14.90 2.32
CA CYS A 156 -15.19 14.56 3.74
C CYS A 156 -16.57 14.28 4.36
N GLU A 157 -17.60 14.95 3.86
CA GLU A 157 -18.96 14.95 4.46
C GLU A 157 -19.92 13.99 3.75
N THR A 158 -19.59 13.56 2.52
CA THR A 158 -20.47 12.71 1.71
C THR A 158 -20.02 11.26 1.79
N PRO A 159 -20.81 10.38 2.42
CA PRO A 159 -20.54 8.95 2.39
C PRO A 159 -20.62 8.40 0.97
N VAL A 160 -19.64 7.58 0.58
CA VAL A 160 -19.62 6.87 -0.70
C VAL A 160 -19.72 5.38 -0.44
N GLU A 161 -20.70 4.73 -1.04
CA GLU A 161 -20.84 3.27 -0.95
C GLU A 161 -19.87 2.60 -1.92
N PHE A 162 -19.10 1.65 -1.38
CA PHE A 162 -18.24 0.79 -2.17
C PHE A 162 -18.83 -0.61 -2.25
N ARG A 163 -18.83 -1.18 -3.44
CA ARG A 163 -19.30 -2.53 -3.69
C ARG A 163 -18.32 -3.27 -4.58
N ASN A 164 -17.89 -4.43 -4.13
CA ASN A 164 -17.08 -5.33 -4.96
C ASN A 164 -17.96 -6.52 -5.38
N ARG A 165 -18.26 -6.61 -6.66
CA ARG A 165 -19.09 -7.66 -7.23
C ARG A 165 -18.30 -8.44 -8.26
N SER A 166 -18.18 -9.74 -8.05
CA SER A 166 -17.64 -10.69 -9.02
C SER A 166 -18.70 -11.72 -9.40
N ARG A 167 -18.34 -12.69 -10.26
CA ARG A 167 -19.25 -13.80 -10.60
C ARG A 167 -19.57 -14.70 -9.40
N THR A 168 -18.70 -14.74 -8.41
CA THR A 168 -18.75 -15.68 -7.27
C THR A 168 -18.90 -15.00 -5.92
N SER A 169 -18.80 -13.67 -5.85
CA SER A 169 -18.82 -12.92 -4.60
C SER A 169 -19.43 -11.54 -4.76
N ASP A 170 -20.04 -11.05 -3.69
CA ASP A 170 -20.62 -9.72 -3.59
C ASP A 170 -20.32 -9.18 -2.18
N TYR A 171 -19.45 -8.15 -2.09
CA TYR A 171 -19.05 -7.49 -0.85
C TYR A 171 -19.46 -6.03 -0.85
N HIS A 172 -20.06 -5.55 0.21
CA HIS A 172 -20.47 -4.15 0.44
C HIS A 172 -20.35 -3.78 1.93
#